data_7e4bc94b6133c272d59524bbbbd6f009
#
_entry.id   7e4bc94b6133c272d59524bbbbd6f009
#
_cell.length_a   1.000
_cell.length_b   1.000
_cell.length_c   1.000
_cell.angle_alpha   90.00
_cell.angle_beta   90.00
_cell.angle_gamma   90.00
#
_symmetry.space_group_name_H-M   'P 1'
#
loop_
_entity.id
_entity.type
_entity.pdbx_description
1 polymer ?
#
loop_
_entity_poly.entity_id
_entity_poly.type
_entity_poly.pdbx_seq_one_letter_code
_entity_poly.pdbx_strand_id
1 'polypeptide(L)'
;MINDFISKIIIKKTNNGFIQFVRYGLVSVIALAVDFGCMVLLVELFSIHYLVAATVSFISGLVVNYLLSRAWVFTDRKYESRVKEFIVFTGIGIVGLLLNNSIMWLAVEKIGIYYIFSKIIATILVFFWNFGLRKMLVFKEVKTEGVE
;
A
#
# COMPACT_ATOMS: atom_id res chain seq x y z
N MET A 1 19.82 22.90 5.85
CA MET A 1 20.00 21.57 5.21
C MET A 1 18.94 20.57 5.66
N ILE A 2 18.81 20.30 6.94
CA ILE A 2 17.78 19.39 7.46
C ILE A 2 16.35 19.90 7.16
N ASN A 3 16.12 21.20 7.36
CA ASN A 3 14.83 21.82 7.06
C ASN A 3 14.47 21.77 5.58
N ASP A 4 15.44 21.88 4.67
CA ASP A 4 15.22 21.77 3.23
C ASP A 4 14.90 20.34 2.83
N PHE A 5 15.54 19.36 3.45
CA PHE A 5 15.29 17.95 3.22
C PHE A 5 13.88 17.57 3.72
N ILE A 6 13.53 18.01 4.92
CA ILE A 6 12.20 17.80 5.50
C ILE A 6 11.12 18.48 4.64
N SER A 7 11.37 19.71 4.18
CA SER A 7 10.41 20.40 3.32
C SER A 7 10.23 19.72 1.96
N LYS A 8 11.30 19.15 1.41
CA LYS A 8 11.22 18.36 0.17
C LYS A 8 10.42 17.09 0.38
N ILE A 9 10.55 16.44 1.53
CA ILE A 9 9.79 15.22 1.84
C ILE A 9 8.33 15.55 2.09
N ILE A 10 8.02 16.64 2.80
CA ILE A 10 6.67 16.90 3.28
C ILE A 10 5.85 17.74 2.31
N ILE A 11 6.41 18.78 1.71
CA ILE A 11 5.62 19.86 1.09
C ILE A 11 5.76 19.89 -0.43
N LYS A 12 6.95 19.67 -0.98
CA LYS A 12 7.19 19.90 -2.40
C LYS A 12 6.76 18.74 -3.27
N LYS A 13 6.06 19.04 -4.38
CA LYS A 13 5.86 18.09 -5.47
C LYS A 13 7.21 17.67 -6.03
N THR A 14 7.43 16.36 -6.17
CA THR A 14 8.71 15.85 -6.65
C THR A 14 8.52 14.59 -7.48
N ASN A 15 9.30 14.49 -8.53
CA ASN A 15 9.41 13.30 -9.37
C ASN A 15 10.61 12.42 -8.98
N ASN A 16 11.29 12.75 -7.87
CA ASN A 16 12.39 11.95 -7.38
C ASN A 16 11.88 10.62 -6.83
N GLY A 17 12.28 9.52 -7.46
CA GLY A 17 11.84 8.18 -7.08
C GLY A 17 12.16 7.80 -5.63
N PHE A 18 13.29 8.27 -5.10
CA PHE A 18 13.66 8.02 -3.71
C PHE A 18 12.73 8.73 -2.72
N ILE A 19 12.40 9.99 -2.99
CA ILE A 19 11.46 10.76 -2.14
C ILE A 19 10.06 10.16 -2.23
N GLN A 20 9.62 9.74 -3.42
CA GLN A 20 8.34 9.03 -3.59
C GLN A 20 8.33 7.73 -2.78
N PHE A 21 9.43 6.99 -2.79
CA PHE A 21 9.55 5.76 -2.00
C PHE A 21 9.43 6.04 -0.51
N VAL A 22 10.12 7.05 0.01
CA VAL A 22 10.03 7.45 1.43
C VAL A 22 8.61 7.88 1.80
N ARG A 23 7.98 8.71 0.97
CA ARG A 23 6.58 9.12 1.19
C ARG A 23 5.62 7.93 1.16
N TYR A 24 5.79 7.05 0.20
CA TYR A 24 4.98 5.83 0.12
C TYR A 24 5.18 4.95 1.36
N GLY A 25 6.41 4.86 1.84
CA GLY A 25 6.70 4.16 3.09
C GLY A 25 5.96 4.75 4.29
N LEU A 26 5.94 6.07 4.42
CA LEU A 26 5.22 6.76 5.50
C LEU A 26 3.70 6.56 5.38
N VAL A 27 3.14 6.69 4.19
CA VAL A 27 1.72 6.40 3.91
C VAL A 27 1.40 4.95 4.23
N SER A 28 2.27 4.04 3.85
CA SER A 28 2.10 2.61 4.12
C SER A 28 2.13 2.28 5.61
N VAL A 29 2.92 2.99 6.40
CA VAL A 29 2.91 2.84 7.87
C VAL A 29 1.55 3.24 8.44
N ILE A 30 0.97 4.33 7.97
CA ILE A 30 -0.37 4.77 8.40
C ILE A 30 -1.43 3.76 7.98
N ALA A 31 -1.41 3.35 6.72
CA ALA A 31 -2.34 2.34 6.19
C ALA A 31 -2.19 1.00 6.92
N LEU A 32 -0.95 0.63 7.25
CA LEU A 32 -0.64 -0.58 8.00
C LEU A 32 -1.18 -0.52 9.43
N ALA A 33 -1.10 0.63 10.09
CA ALA A 33 -1.68 0.82 11.41
C ALA A 33 -3.20 0.61 11.37
N VAL A 34 -3.87 1.11 10.33
CA VAL A 34 -5.32 0.88 10.11
C VAL A 34 -5.58 -0.61 9.84
N ASP A 35 -4.82 -1.23 8.95
CA ASP A 35 -4.97 -2.65 8.61
C ASP A 35 -4.78 -3.54 9.84
N PHE A 36 -3.66 -3.41 10.56
CA PHE A 36 -3.40 -4.20 11.76
C PHE A 36 -4.42 -3.95 12.86
N GLY A 37 -4.74 -2.68 13.11
CA GLY A 37 -5.73 -2.31 14.13
C GLY A 37 -7.09 -2.93 13.84
N CYS A 38 -7.57 -2.83 12.62
CA CYS A 38 -8.82 -3.45 12.19
C CYS A 38 -8.77 -4.97 12.33
N MET A 39 -7.69 -5.61 11.88
CA MET A 39 -7.57 -7.06 11.96
C MET A 39 -7.59 -7.56 13.40
N VAL A 40 -6.80 -6.94 14.28
CA VAL A 40 -6.75 -7.33 15.70
C VAL A 40 -8.12 -7.13 16.36
N LEU A 41 -8.79 -6.01 16.10
CA LEU A 41 -10.13 -5.76 16.63
C LEU A 41 -11.12 -6.84 16.16
N LEU A 42 -11.11 -7.18 14.88
CA LEU A 42 -12.02 -8.18 14.33
C LEU A 42 -11.77 -9.57 14.90
N VAL A 43 -10.51 -9.97 15.04
CA VAL A 43 -10.15 -11.29 15.57
C VAL A 43 -10.38 -11.36 17.07
N GLU A 44 -9.89 -10.39 17.86
CA GLU A 44 -9.85 -10.46 19.31
C GLU A 44 -11.20 -10.07 19.95
N LEU A 45 -11.89 -9.06 19.42
CA LEU A 45 -13.15 -8.60 20.01
C LEU A 45 -14.38 -9.27 19.40
N PHE A 46 -14.38 -9.53 18.10
CA PHE A 46 -15.52 -10.10 17.41
C PHE A 46 -15.36 -11.59 17.05
N SER A 47 -14.22 -12.19 17.40
CA SER A 47 -13.92 -13.60 17.14
C SER A 47 -14.11 -14.01 15.68
N ILE A 48 -13.82 -13.11 14.75
CA ILE A 48 -13.89 -13.35 13.31
C ILE A 48 -12.66 -14.15 12.87
N HIS A 49 -12.86 -15.10 11.95
CA HIS A 49 -11.76 -15.89 11.40
C HIS A 49 -10.67 -14.98 10.82
N TYR A 50 -9.40 -15.31 11.08
CA TYR A 50 -8.26 -14.43 10.72
C TYR A 50 -8.19 -14.09 9.23
N LEU A 51 -8.59 -14.98 8.32
CA LEU A 51 -8.61 -14.70 6.88
C LEU A 51 -9.69 -13.67 6.48
N VAL A 52 -10.87 -13.76 7.09
CA VAL A 52 -11.94 -12.78 6.88
C VAL A 52 -11.53 -11.42 7.47
N ALA A 53 -10.99 -11.43 8.68
CA ALA A 53 -10.47 -10.22 9.32
C ALA A 53 -9.33 -9.59 8.50
N ALA A 54 -8.41 -10.40 7.99
CA ALA A 54 -7.32 -9.94 7.13
C ALA A 54 -7.84 -9.31 5.83
N THR A 55 -8.90 -9.87 5.25
CA THR A 55 -9.52 -9.31 4.03
C THR A 55 -10.15 -7.95 4.29
N VAL A 56 -10.98 -7.83 5.32
CA VAL A 56 -11.66 -6.58 5.67
C VAL A 56 -10.65 -5.51 6.07
N SER A 57 -9.68 -5.86 6.88
CA SER A 57 -8.66 -4.93 7.33
C SER A 57 -7.76 -4.46 6.19
N PHE A 58 -7.39 -5.38 5.28
CA PHE A 58 -6.60 -5.03 4.10
C PHE A 58 -7.33 -4.02 3.20
N ILE A 59 -8.62 -4.23 2.97
CA ILE A 59 -9.43 -3.29 2.19
C ILE A 59 -9.45 -1.91 2.86
N SER A 60 -9.61 -1.86 4.17
CA SER A 60 -9.55 -0.60 4.93
C SER A 60 -8.21 0.10 4.76
N GLY A 61 -7.11 -0.63 4.92
CA GLY A 61 -5.76 -0.12 4.69
C GLY A 61 -5.55 0.32 3.23
N LEU A 62 -6.09 -0.42 2.27
CA LEU A 62 -6.01 -0.09 0.85
C LEU A 62 -6.67 1.25 0.53
N VAL A 63 -7.86 1.50 1.08
CA VAL A 63 -8.56 2.78 0.90
C VAL A 63 -7.73 3.93 1.45
N VAL A 64 -7.21 3.80 2.67
CA VAL A 64 -6.34 4.81 3.30
C VAL A 64 -5.08 5.02 2.46
N ASN A 65 -4.44 3.95 2.03
CA ASN A 65 -3.24 4.02 1.19
C ASN A 65 -3.53 4.74 -0.14
N TYR A 66 -4.63 4.42 -0.80
CA TYR A 66 -5.03 5.07 -2.04
C TYR A 66 -5.20 6.58 -1.86
N LEU A 67 -5.99 6.98 -0.86
CA LEU A 67 -6.28 8.38 -0.64
C LEU A 67 -5.03 9.19 -0.31
N LEU A 68 -4.17 8.67 0.54
CA LEU A 68 -2.94 9.36 0.94
C LEU A 68 -1.89 9.34 -0.18
N SER A 69 -1.75 8.23 -0.90
CA SER A 69 -0.81 8.14 -2.02
C SER A 69 -1.17 9.11 -3.13
N ARG A 70 -2.45 9.21 -3.43
CA ARG A 70 -2.96 10.14 -4.43
C ARG A 70 -2.76 11.60 -4.04
N ALA A 71 -2.97 11.91 -2.76
CA ALA A 71 -2.87 13.27 -2.28
C ALA A 71 -1.41 13.74 -2.11
N TRP A 72 -0.49 12.82 -1.81
CA TRP A 72 0.83 13.22 -1.33
C TRP A 72 2.02 12.57 -2.02
N VAL A 73 1.94 11.29 -2.37
CA VAL A 73 3.11 10.53 -2.87
C VAL A 73 3.31 10.75 -4.37
N PHE A 74 2.29 10.48 -5.14
CA PHE A 74 2.34 10.48 -6.60
C PHE A 74 1.56 11.67 -7.14
N THR A 75 2.29 12.68 -7.55
CA THR A 75 1.70 13.94 -8.04
C THR A 75 1.35 13.91 -9.51
N ASP A 76 2.09 13.14 -10.30
CA ASP A 76 1.84 12.97 -11.72
C ASP A 76 1.00 11.72 -11.99
N ARG A 77 -0.05 11.87 -12.77
CA ARG A 77 -1.02 10.82 -13.02
C ARG A 77 -0.95 10.36 -14.47
N LYS A 78 -0.92 9.05 -14.67
CA LYS A 78 -0.97 8.43 -15.99
C LYS A 78 -2.36 8.54 -16.62
N TYR A 79 -3.41 8.49 -15.81
CA TYR A 79 -4.79 8.49 -16.26
C TYR A 79 -5.46 9.82 -15.98
N GLU A 80 -6.12 10.39 -16.99
CA GLU A 80 -6.94 11.60 -16.82
C GLU A 80 -8.19 11.33 -15.99
N SER A 81 -8.76 10.12 -16.14
CA SER A 81 -9.95 9.71 -15.41
C SER A 81 -9.61 9.14 -14.04
N ARG A 82 -10.22 9.69 -13.00
CA ARG A 82 -10.13 9.17 -11.64
C ARG A 82 -10.65 7.74 -11.51
N VAL A 83 -11.65 7.39 -12.30
CA VAL A 83 -12.26 6.06 -12.30
C VAL A 83 -11.26 5.02 -12.80
N LYS A 84 -10.57 5.29 -13.92
CA LYS A 84 -9.53 4.40 -14.44
C LYS A 84 -8.37 4.22 -13.49
N GLU A 85 -7.90 5.31 -12.90
CA GLU A 85 -6.84 5.29 -11.88
C GLU A 85 -7.24 4.41 -10.70
N PHE A 86 -8.45 4.61 -10.18
CA PHE A 86 -8.99 3.83 -9.07
C PHE A 86 -9.14 2.35 -9.42
N ILE A 87 -9.62 2.03 -10.61
CA ILE A 87 -9.76 0.63 -11.08
C ILE A 87 -8.41 -0.07 -11.14
N VAL A 88 -7.40 0.56 -11.73
CA VAL A 88 -6.05 -0.01 -11.83
C VAL A 88 -5.43 -0.15 -10.43
N PHE A 89 -5.54 0.86 -9.60
CA PHE A 89 -5.04 0.85 -8.22
C PHE A 89 -5.69 -0.27 -7.41
N THR A 90 -7.00 -0.41 -7.51
CA THR A 90 -7.77 -1.45 -6.83
C THR A 90 -7.43 -2.83 -7.37
N GLY A 91 -7.25 -2.98 -8.69
CA GLY A 91 -6.81 -4.24 -9.30
C GLY A 91 -5.48 -4.72 -8.76
N ILE A 92 -4.50 -3.84 -8.65
CA ILE A 92 -3.20 -4.14 -8.03
C ILE A 92 -3.40 -4.53 -6.56
N GLY A 93 -4.26 -3.81 -5.85
CA GLY A 93 -4.60 -4.08 -4.46
C GLY A 93 -5.26 -5.45 -4.28
N ILE A 94 -6.16 -5.85 -5.17
CA ILE A 94 -6.82 -7.18 -5.12
C ILE A 94 -5.78 -8.29 -5.29
N VAL A 95 -4.85 -8.17 -6.23
CA VAL A 95 -3.77 -9.15 -6.38
C VAL A 95 -2.90 -9.16 -5.11
N GLY A 96 -2.60 -8.01 -4.54
CA GLY A 96 -1.91 -7.90 -3.27
C GLY A 96 -2.66 -8.58 -2.12
N LEU A 97 -4.00 -8.45 -2.08
CA LEU A 97 -4.84 -9.12 -1.10
C LEU A 97 -4.78 -10.64 -1.24
N LEU A 98 -4.84 -11.16 -2.46
CA LEU A 98 -4.71 -12.60 -2.72
C LEU A 98 -3.34 -13.11 -2.27
N LEU A 99 -2.28 -12.36 -2.55
CA LEU A 99 -0.92 -12.67 -2.06
C LEU A 99 -0.85 -12.64 -0.54
N ASN A 100 -1.40 -11.60 0.08
CA ASN A 100 -1.44 -11.46 1.54
C ASN A 100 -2.12 -12.66 2.19
N ASN A 101 -3.31 -13.01 1.74
CA ASN A 101 -4.08 -14.11 2.30
C ASN A 101 -3.41 -15.47 2.03
N SER A 102 -2.83 -15.65 0.86
CA SER A 102 -2.07 -16.88 0.52
C SER A 102 -0.85 -17.05 1.41
N ILE A 103 -0.08 -15.99 1.61
CA ILE A 103 1.11 -16.02 2.49
C ILE A 103 0.69 -16.28 3.93
N MET A 104 -0.36 -15.61 4.42
CA MET A 104 -0.87 -15.83 5.78
C MET A 104 -1.37 -17.26 5.96
N TRP A 105 -2.11 -17.79 4.99
CA TRP A 105 -2.62 -19.15 5.04
C TRP A 105 -1.47 -20.17 5.11
N LEU A 106 -0.48 -20.03 4.24
CA LEU A 106 0.70 -20.90 4.24
C LEU A 106 1.45 -20.82 5.58
N ALA A 107 1.67 -19.61 6.07
CA ALA A 107 2.40 -19.39 7.31
C ALA A 107 1.66 -19.94 8.54
N VAL A 108 0.37 -19.71 8.63
CA VAL A 108 -0.45 -20.14 9.78
C VAL A 108 -0.77 -21.63 9.70
N GLU A 109 -1.32 -22.11 8.58
CA GLU A 109 -1.86 -23.46 8.47
C GLU A 109 -0.79 -24.52 8.17
N LYS A 110 0.24 -24.18 7.40
CA LYS A 110 1.28 -25.14 6.97
C LYS A 110 2.54 -25.09 7.83
N ILE A 111 2.96 -23.90 8.26
CA ILE A 111 4.19 -23.71 9.04
C ILE A 111 3.88 -23.61 10.53
N GLY A 112 2.67 -23.16 10.90
CA GLY A 112 2.25 -23.01 12.29
C GLY A 112 2.69 -21.71 12.95
N ILE A 113 2.95 -20.66 12.14
CA ILE A 113 3.33 -19.35 12.65
C ILE A 113 2.07 -18.60 13.14
N TYR A 114 2.18 -17.89 14.26
CA TYR A 114 1.09 -17.10 14.81
C TYR A 114 0.64 -16.01 13.80
N TYR A 115 -0.66 -15.75 13.72
CA TYR A 115 -1.23 -14.92 12.65
C TYR A 115 -0.65 -13.50 12.59
N ILE A 116 -0.24 -12.90 13.71
CA ILE A 116 0.37 -11.56 13.74
C ILE A 116 1.73 -11.56 13.02
N PHE A 117 2.57 -12.56 13.29
CA PHE A 117 3.87 -12.69 12.61
C PHE A 117 3.70 -13.01 11.13
N SER A 118 2.71 -13.83 10.79
CA SER A 118 2.36 -14.12 9.40
C SER A 118 1.92 -12.88 8.66
N LYS A 119 1.16 -12.00 9.32
CA LYS A 119 0.73 -10.72 8.78
C LYS A 119 1.91 -9.79 8.51
N ILE A 120 2.90 -9.75 9.41
CA ILE A 120 4.12 -8.96 9.21
C ILE A 120 4.88 -9.41 7.96
N ILE A 121 5.08 -10.71 7.79
CA ILE A 121 5.76 -11.28 6.63
C ILE A 121 4.99 -10.95 5.34
N ALA A 122 3.69 -11.19 5.33
CA ALA A 122 2.82 -10.89 4.20
C ALA A 122 2.87 -9.40 3.85
N THR A 123 2.81 -8.54 4.84
CA THR A 123 2.85 -7.09 4.66
C THR A 123 4.14 -6.62 3.99
N ILE A 124 5.28 -7.12 4.40
CA ILE A 124 6.58 -6.74 3.81
C ILE A 124 6.61 -7.12 2.33
N LEU A 125 6.20 -8.35 2.00
CA LEU A 125 6.22 -8.83 0.62
C LEU A 125 5.22 -8.06 -0.26
N VAL A 126 4.02 -7.82 0.24
CA VAL A 126 2.97 -7.10 -0.49
C VAL A 126 3.32 -5.61 -0.64
N PHE A 127 4.02 -5.03 0.32
CA PHE A 127 4.50 -3.64 0.24
C PHE A 127 5.33 -3.41 -1.03
N PHE A 128 6.35 -4.22 -1.24
CA PHE A 128 7.20 -4.09 -2.42
C PHE A 128 6.45 -4.37 -3.71
N TRP A 129 5.56 -5.35 -3.71
CA TRP A 129 4.67 -5.64 -4.83
C TRP A 129 3.81 -4.43 -5.20
N ASN A 130 3.11 -3.88 -4.22
CA ASN A 130 2.20 -2.75 -4.45
C ASN A 130 2.94 -1.49 -4.89
N PHE A 131 4.05 -1.16 -4.24
CA PHE A 131 4.83 0.01 -4.60
C PHE A 131 5.34 -0.07 -6.04
N GLY A 132 5.97 -1.19 -6.40
CA GLY A 132 6.54 -1.38 -7.74
C GLY A 132 5.49 -1.28 -8.83
N LEU A 133 4.38 -2.01 -8.68
CA LEU A 133 3.32 -2.00 -9.69
C LEU A 133 2.56 -0.67 -9.76
N ARG A 134 2.27 -0.07 -8.61
CA ARG A 134 1.56 1.22 -8.61
C ARG A 134 2.39 2.32 -9.23
N LYS A 135 3.68 2.37 -8.94
CA LYS A 135 4.58 3.32 -9.57
C LYS A 135 4.64 3.14 -11.08
N MET A 136 4.71 1.89 -11.55
CA MET A 136 4.82 1.59 -12.97
C MET A 136 3.50 1.77 -13.73
N LEU A 137 2.37 1.38 -13.14
CA LEU A 137 1.10 1.29 -13.87
C LEU A 137 0.15 2.45 -13.60
N VAL A 138 0.11 2.98 -12.39
CA VAL A 138 -0.86 4.01 -12.01
C VAL A 138 -0.24 5.41 -12.05
N PHE A 139 0.94 5.56 -11.47
CA PHE A 139 1.61 6.85 -11.29
C PHE A 139 2.93 6.90 -12.07
N LYS A 140 2.94 6.34 -13.27
CA LYS A 140 4.12 6.38 -14.12
C LYS A 140 4.48 7.83 -14.40
N GLU A 141 5.72 8.19 -14.14
CA GLU A 141 6.25 9.47 -14.59
C GLU A 141 6.01 9.62 -16.08
N VAL A 142 5.49 10.77 -16.48
CA VAL A 142 5.48 11.15 -17.89
C VAL A 142 6.94 11.38 -18.31
N LYS A 143 7.67 10.29 -18.47
CA LYS A 143 8.98 10.35 -19.10
C LYS A 143 8.75 10.51 -20.57
N THR A 144 9.21 11.60 -21.13
CA THR A 144 9.61 11.71 -22.52
C THR A 144 8.61 12.22 -23.54
N GLU A 145 7.49 12.79 -23.21
CA GLU A 145 6.78 13.55 -24.22
C GLU A 145 7.42 14.92 -24.55
N GLY A 146 8.55 15.22 -23.92
CA GLY A 146 9.27 16.47 -24.13
C GLY A 146 10.69 16.35 -24.65
N VAL A 147 11.12 15.20 -25.14
CA VAL A 147 12.49 14.96 -25.62
C VAL A 147 12.49 14.56 -27.11
N GLU A 148 11.47 14.86 -27.83
CA GLU A 148 11.54 14.81 -29.30
C GLU A 148 11.73 16.22 -29.88
#